data_4ae390552e90d0cd6323a56fa184b320
#
_entry.id   4ae390552e90d0cd6323a56fa184b320
#
_cell.length_a   1.000
_cell.length_b   1.000
_cell.length_c   1.000
_cell.angle_alpha   90.00
_cell.angle_beta   90.00
_cell.angle_gamma   90.00
#
_symmetry.space_group_name_H-M   'P 1'
#
loop_
_entity.id
_entity.type
_entity.pdbx_description
1 polymer ?
#
loop_
_entity_poly.entity_id
_entity_poly.type
_entity_poly.pdbx_seq_one_letter_code
_entity_poly.pdbx_strand_id
1 'polypeptide(L)'
;MPVLLLIVGINFVGVGALIPVLPYAVIDTMGMPASVMTLLLASYAFAMFLANPVLGRLSDHFGRRRILWISLGIGALSHLWFALSGDILTMFAARIISGFAAGNTGVIQAMIADRSSPEKRAQYMGLFGASIGLGFVAGPAVGGLLGGLGSGAPHQVPFLLAAGLSMLALTLTLRLKAAPADRIIPERSTLSNVQRITALLRSPLALYAIASMLLNLSFAQVEASFVLVLRDYLDFGVRQTGWLFTYIGVCVVVVQAGLIRPVVAYIGEVATTGLGACLLMLGQCLTAVAVLGLLPGNDYPLVQTLIATTAICFGFALTTPAISSAVSKIADKTSVGGSLGTIQGFGSLGQVGGLVLAGPLYDLGGSQYPFGFGALITLVLVGTVPLLARPARDTG
;
A
#
# COMPACT_ATOMS: atom_id res chain seq x y z
N MET A 1 -1.36 11.38 -20.65
CA MET A 1 -1.71 11.20 -19.23
C MET A 1 -2.63 9.99 -18.95
N PRO A 2 -3.80 9.81 -19.56
CA PRO A 2 -4.71 8.70 -19.21
C PRO A 2 -4.03 7.32 -19.27
N VAL A 3 -3.20 7.07 -20.27
CA VAL A 3 -2.49 5.79 -20.44
C VAL A 3 -1.56 5.49 -19.25
N LEU A 4 -0.83 6.49 -18.72
CA LEU A 4 0.03 6.29 -17.53
C LEU A 4 -0.78 5.94 -16.30
N LEU A 5 -1.90 6.64 -16.08
CA LEU A 5 -2.81 6.37 -14.94
C LEU A 5 -3.44 4.98 -15.06
N LEU A 6 -3.83 4.57 -16.27
CA LEU A 6 -4.35 3.24 -16.54
C LEU A 6 -3.30 2.16 -16.29
N ILE A 7 -2.04 2.34 -16.72
CA ILE A 7 -0.94 1.42 -16.45
C ILE A 7 -0.75 1.22 -14.93
N VAL A 8 -0.80 2.31 -14.16
CA VAL A 8 -0.70 2.25 -12.69
C VAL A 8 -1.87 1.45 -12.10
N GLY A 9 -3.10 1.80 -12.46
CA GLY A 9 -4.28 1.10 -11.97
C GLY A 9 -4.22 -0.40 -12.25
N ILE A 10 -3.93 -0.78 -13.50
CA ILE A 10 -3.78 -2.18 -13.92
C ILE A 10 -2.68 -2.89 -13.12
N ASN A 11 -1.53 -2.25 -12.92
CA ASN A 11 -0.41 -2.84 -12.17
C ASN A 11 -0.81 -3.12 -10.72
N PHE A 12 -1.49 -2.17 -10.07
CA PHE A 12 -1.94 -2.33 -8.69
C PHE A 12 -3.14 -3.28 -8.53
N VAL A 13 -4.00 -3.43 -9.54
CA VAL A 13 -4.99 -4.54 -9.57
C VAL A 13 -4.26 -5.88 -9.54
N GLY A 14 -3.23 -6.07 -10.35
CA GLY A 14 -2.43 -7.30 -10.35
C GLY A 14 -1.80 -7.59 -9.00
N VAL A 15 -1.20 -6.59 -8.36
CA VAL A 15 -0.59 -6.73 -7.02
C VAL A 15 -1.65 -7.04 -5.97
N GLY A 16 -2.75 -6.31 -5.94
CA GLY A 16 -3.81 -6.48 -4.96
C GLY A 16 -4.54 -7.83 -5.06
N ALA A 17 -4.63 -8.39 -6.28
CA ALA A 17 -5.28 -9.69 -6.50
C ALA A 17 -4.65 -10.85 -5.73
N LEU A 18 -3.43 -10.69 -5.24
CA LEU A 18 -2.68 -11.71 -4.52
C LEU A 18 -3.03 -11.80 -3.04
N ILE A 19 -3.46 -10.68 -2.44
CA ILE A 19 -3.66 -10.56 -1.00
C ILE A 19 -4.63 -11.63 -0.47
N PRO A 20 -5.83 -11.82 -1.03
CA PRO A 20 -6.81 -12.76 -0.48
C PRO A 20 -6.47 -14.23 -0.70
N VAL A 21 -5.55 -14.57 -1.60
CA VAL A 21 -5.25 -15.97 -1.96
C VAL A 21 -4.00 -16.52 -1.31
N LEU A 22 -3.09 -15.65 -0.85
CA LEU A 22 -1.81 -16.09 -0.27
C LEU A 22 -1.95 -16.97 0.97
N PRO A 23 -2.83 -16.69 1.95
CA PRO A 23 -3.00 -17.60 3.10
C PRO A 23 -3.41 -19.01 2.68
N TYR A 24 -4.36 -19.12 1.76
CA TYR A 24 -4.83 -20.42 1.26
C TYR A 24 -3.76 -21.18 0.47
N ALA A 25 -2.90 -20.46 -0.26
CA ALA A 25 -1.80 -21.06 -1.00
C ALA A 25 -0.65 -21.50 -0.08
N VAL A 26 -0.24 -20.65 0.86
CA VAL A 26 0.96 -20.86 1.68
C VAL A 26 0.64 -21.72 2.91
N ILE A 27 -0.45 -21.41 3.61
CA ILE A 27 -0.79 -22.12 4.86
C ILE A 27 -1.56 -23.39 4.56
N ASP A 28 -2.69 -23.31 3.81
CA ASP A 28 -3.57 -24.46 3.65
C ASP A 28 -3.02 -25.47 2.62
N THR A 29 -2.40 -24.99 1.53
CA THR A 29 -1.88 -25.90 0.49
C THR A 29 -0.47 -26.40 0.80
N MET A 30 0.41 -25.54 1.33
CA MET A 30 1.82 -25.90 1.58
C MET A 30 2.13 -26.24 3.04
N GLY A 31 1.18 -26.06 3.97
CA GLY A 31 1.37 -26.34 5.39
C GLY A 31 2.39 -25.44 6.10
N MET A 32 2.67 -24.26 5.54
CA MET A 32 3.67 -23.33 6.11
C MET A 32 3.04 -22.42 7.17
N PRO A 33 3.82 -21.95 8.17
CA PRO A 33 3.32 -21.03 9.19
C PRO A 33 3.01 -19.64 8.60
N ALA A 34 2.20 -18.84 9.32
CA ALA A 34 1.82 -17.51 8.91
C ALA A 34 3.03 -16.57 8.80
N SER A 35 4.07 -16.77 9.58
CA SER A 35 5.35 -16.04 9.47
C SER A 35 5.99 -16.16 8.09
N VAL A 36 5.94 -17.33 7.45
CA VAL A 36 6.45 -17.52 6.08
C VAL A 36 5.62 -16.75 5.07
N MET A 37 4.28 -16.77 5.20
CA MET A 37 3.37 -16.01 4.34
C MET A 37 3.63 -14.49 4.45
N THR A 38 3.75 -13.97 5.66
CA THR A 38 3.96 -12.53 5.87
C THR A 38 5.36 -12.09 5.43
N LEU A 39 6.39 -12.95 5.59
CA LEU A 39 7.72 -12.71 5.01
C LEU A 39 7.69 -12.70 3.48
N LEU A 40 6.84 -13.51 2.85
CA LEU A 40 6.65 -13.48 1.40
C LEU A 40 6.05 -12.14 0.94
N LEU A 41 5.09 -11.57 1.69
CA LEU A 41 4.59 -10.21 1.46
C LEU A 41 5.67 -9.15 1.70
N ALA A 42 6.39 -9.26 2.82
CA ALA A 42 7.47 -8.34 3.18
C ALA A 42 8.60 -8.33 2.14
N SER A 43 8.97 -9.48 1.58
CA SER A 43 10.03 -9.60 0.57
C SER A 43 9.72 -8.78 -0.68
N TYR A 44 8.47 -8.80 -1.14
CA TYR A 44 8.00 -7.97 -2.24
C TYR A 44 8.07 -6.47 -1.91
N ALA A 45 7.50 -6.08 -0.75
CA ALA A 45 7.47 -4.68 -0.32
C ALA A 45 8.89 -4.12 -0.12
N PHE A 46 9.79 -4.91 0.45
CA PHE A 46 11.19 -4.54 0.64
C PHE A 46 11.94 -4.40 -0.69
N ALA A 47 11.77 -5.36 -1.60
CA ALA A 47 12.36 -5.29 -2.93
C ALA A 47 11.87 -4.05 -3.71
N MET A 48 10.56 -3.74 -3.64
CA MET A 48 9.97 -2.55 -4.25
C MET A 48 10.54 -1.26 -3.64
N PHE A 49 10.68 -1.20 -2.31
CA PHE A 49 11.28 -0.07 -1.61
C PHE A 49 12.71 0.22 -2.09
N LEU A 50 13.53 -0.81 -2.19
CA LEU A 50 14.91 -0.69 -2.68
C LEU A 50 14.98 -0.34 -4.17
N ALA A 51 14.07 -0.89 -4.97
CA ALA A 51 14.07 -0.71 -6.42
C ALA A 51 13.62 0.70 -6.85
N ASN A 52 12.71 1.34 -6.11
CA ASN A 52 12.18 2.66 -6.46
C ASN A 52 13.28 3.70 -6.78
N PRO A 53 14.25 3.99 -5.91
CA PRO A 53 15.32 4.95 -6.20
C PRO A 53 16.30 4.44 -7.28
N VAL A 54 16.46 3.12 -7.42
CA VAL A 54 17.36 2.52 -8.42
C VAL A 54 16.76 2.68 -9.81
N LEU A 55 15.51 2.25 -10.00
CA LEU A 55 14.82 2.36 -11.28
C LEU A 55 14.58 3.83 -11.68
N GLY A 56 14.34 4.70 -10.70
CA GLY A 56 14.26 6.14 -10.93
C GLY A 56 15.54 6.66 -11.60
N ARG A 57 16.72 6.40 -11.00
CA ARG A 57 18.03 6.81 -11.55
C ARG A 57 18.33 6.16 -12.91
N LEU A 58 18.07 4.87 -13.04
CA LEU A 58 18.24 4.18 -14.33
C LEU A 58 17.36 4.79 -15.42
N SER A 59 16.15 5.20 -15.08
CA SER A 59 15.23 5.82 -16.04
C SER A 59 15.67 7.22 -16.49
N ASP A 60 16.42 7.94 -15.64
CA ASP A 60 17.02 9.22 -16.01
C ASP A 60 18.14 9.06 -17.05
N HIS A 61 18.91 7.95 -16.98
CA HIS A 61 20.01 7.68 -17.92
C HIS A 61 19.57 6.96 -19.18
N PHE A 62 18.77 5.89 -19.04
CA PHE A 62 18.41 5.02 -20.16
C PHE A 62 17.08 5.38 -20.81
N GLY A 63 16.38 6.37 -20.26
CA GLY A 63 15.08 6.84 -20.72
C GLY A 63 13.92 6.17 -19.99
N ARG A 64 12.96 6.99 -19.51
CA ARG A 64 11.85 6.56 -18.67
C ARG A 64 10.99 5.48 -19.30
N ARG A 65 10.66 5.61 -20.60
CA ARG A 65 9.83 4.64 -21.31
C ARG A 65 10.50 3.27 -21.39
N ARG A 66 11.82 3.23 -21.65
CA ARG A 66 12.56 1.96 -21.76
C ARG A 66 12.59 1.21 -20.44
N ILE A 67 12.89 1.90 -19.32
CA ILE A 67 12.93 1.29 -18.00
C ILE A 67 11.53 0.83 -17.57
N LEU A 68 10.49 1.62 -17.83
CA LEU A 68 9.11 1.21 -17.58
C LEU A 68 8.73 -0.05 -18.37
N TRP A 69 9.11 -0.12 -19.64
CA TRP A 69 8.84 -1.28 -20.49
C TRP A 69 9.55 -2.54 -19.99
N ILE A 70 10.84 -2.45 -19.64
CA ILE A 70 11.62 -3.55 -19.10
C ILE A 70 11.03 -4.03 -17.77
N SER A 71 10.72 -3.12 -16.86
CA SER A 71 10.18 -3.47 -15.55
C SER A 71 8.80 -4.14 -15.63
N LEU A 72 7.90 -3.68 -16.52
CA LEU A 72 6.61 -4.33 -16.74
C LEU A 72 6.77 -5.73 -17.34
N GLY A 73 7.74 -5.93 -18.25
CA GLY A 73 8.07 -7.25 -18.79
C GLY A 73 8.60 -8.21 -17.74
N ILE A 74 9.53 -7.76 -16.90
CA ILE A 74 10.03 -8.53 -15.75
C ILE A 74 8.90 -8.85 -14.78
N GLY A 75 8.01 -7.89 -14.50
CA GLY A 75 6.83 -8.08 -13.65
C GLY A 75 5.89 -9.16 -14.19
N ALA A 76 5.57 -9.11 -15.50
CA ALA A 76 4.73 -10.12 -16.15
C ALA A 76 5.33 -11.53 -16.06
N LEU A 77 6.63 -11.67 -16.35
CA LEU A 77 7.34 -12.95 -16.24
C LEU A 77 7.39 -13.45 -14.80
N SER A 78 7.61 -12.56 -13.84
CA SER A 78 7.64 -12.93 -12.40
C SER A 78 6.28 -13.39 -11.90
N HIS A 79 5.19 -12.74 -12.32
CA HIS A 79 3.85 -13.17 -11.98
C HIS A 79 3.51 -14.53 -12.61
N LEU A 80 3.90 -14.74 -13.88
CA LEU A 80 3.76 -16.04 -14.53
C LEU A 80 4.57 -17.12 -13.80
N TRP A 81 5.81 -16.81 -13.42
CA TRP A 81 6.64 -17.74 -12.65
C TRP A 81 5.98 -18.09 -11.31
N PHE A 82 5.48 -17.09 -10.57
CA PHE A 82 4.76 -17.36 -9.32
C PHE A 82 3.52 -18.23 -9.52
N ALA A 83 2.75 -18.00 -10.58
CA ALA A 83 1.57 -18.81 -10.91
C ALA A 83 1.91 -20.29 -11.11
N LEU A 84 3.09 -20.57 -11.63
CA LEU A 84 3.59 -21.93 -11.93
C LEU A 84 4.44 -22.52 -10.79
N SER A 85 4.69 -21.75 -9.71
CA SER A 85 5.52 -22.20 -8.59
C SER A 85 4.78 -23.24 -7.75
N GLY A 86 5.48 -24.37 -7.49
CA GLY A 86 5.00 -25.45 -6.63
C GLY A 86 5.65 -25.50 -5.25
N ASP A 87 6.63 -24.65 -4.98
CA ASP A 87 7.40 -24.60 -3.74
C ASP A 87 7.62 -23.17 -3.24
N ILE A 88 7.86 -23.04 -1.94
CA ILE A 88 7.96 -21.75 -1.26
C ILE A 88 9.21 -20.95 -1.71
N LEU A 89 10.31 -21.61 -2.04
CA LEU A 89 11.56 -20.94 -2.42
C LEU A 89 11.41 -20.23 -3.76
N THR A 90 10.82 -20.90 -4.76
CA THR A 90 10.50 -20.31 -6.05
C THR A 90 9.47 -19.18 -5.94
N MET A 91 8.50 -19.29 -5.02
CA MET A 91 7.58 -18.19 -4.70
C MET A 91 8.32 -16.97 -4.15
N PHE A 92 9.28 -17.13 -3.22
CA PHE A 92 10.09 -16.02 -2.72
C PHE A 92 10.90 -15.37 -3.83
N ALA A 93 11.57 -16.17 -4.68
CA ALA A 93 12.35 -15.64 -5.80
C ALA A 93 11.47 -14.81 -6.75
N ALA A 94 10.30 -15.33 -7.13
CA ALA A 94 9.36 -14.63 -7.98
C ALA A 94 8.84 -13.34 -7.32
N ARG A 95 8.57 -13.34 -6.01
CA ARG A 95 8.10 -12.16 -5.26
C ARG A 95 9.18 -11.08 -5.15
N ILE A 96 10.43 -11.43 -4.89
CA ILE A 96 11.54 -10.47 -4.84
C ILE A 96 11.71 -9.81 -6.22
N ILE A 97 11.71 -10.60 -7.30
CA ILE A 97 11.88 -10.09 -8.66
C ILE A 97 10.67 -9.22 -9.07
N SER A 98 9.44 -9.64 -8.76
CA SER A 98 8.25 -8.83 -9.04
C SER A 98 8.21 -7.55 -8.21
N GLY A 99 8.67 -7.59 -6.96
CA GLY A 99 8.81 -6.41 -6.10
C GLY A 99 9.83 -5.42 -6.68
N PHE A 100 10.97 -5.90 -7.13
CA PHE A 100 11.96 -5.07 -7.81
C PHE A 100 11.39 -4.43 -9.09
N ALA A 101 10.64 -5.19 -9.88
CA ALA A 101 9.95 -4.67 -11.07
C ALA A 101 8.91 -3.60 -10.71
N ALA A 102 8.17 -3.75 -9.61
CA ALA A 102 7.16 -2.81 -9.13
C ALA A 102 7.73 -1.47 -8.65
N GLY A 103 9.05 -1.38 -8.41
CA GLY A 103 9.76 -0.11 -8.20
C GLY A 103 9.67 0.88 -9.37
N ASN A 104 9.03 0.51 -10.50
CA ASN A 104 8.72 1.39 -11.61
C ASN A 104 7.70 2.49 -11.26
N THR A 105 7.07 2.43 -10.10
CA THR A 105 6.14 3.44 -9.60
C THR A 105 6.78 4.83 -9.57
N GLY A 106 8.04 4.93 -9.12
CA GLY A 106 8.83 6.17 -9.16
C GLY A 106 9.08 6.67 -10.59
N VAL A 107 9.31 5.75 -11.54
CA VAL A 107 9.48 6.09 -12.96
C VAL A 107 8.20 6.69 -13.54
N ILE A 108 7.04 6.12 -13.20
CA ILE A 108 5.73 6.63 -13.67
C ILE A 108 5.45 8.01 -13.07
N GLN A 109 5.72 8.22 -11.78
CA GLN A 109 5.60 9.53 -11.13
C GLN A 109 6.45 10.58 -11.84
N ALA A 110 7.70 10.24 -12.15
CA ALA A 110 8.59 11.11 -12.89
C ALA A 110 8.07 11.40 -14.32
N MET A 111 7.55 10.39 -15.03
CA MET A 111 6.93 10.59 -16.35
C MET A 111 5.71 11.52 -16.30
N ILE A 112 4.93 11.45 -15.23
CA ILE A 112 3.79 12.35 -15.00
C ILE A 112 4.31 13.78 -14.76
N ALA A 113 5.33 13.94 -13.91
CA ALA A 113 5.93 15.24 -13.63
C ALA A 113 6.51 15.91 -14.88
N ASP A 114 7.22 15.14 -15.71
CA ASP A 114 7.85 15.64 -16.96
C ASP A 114 6.83 16.07 -18.01
N ARG A 115 5.62 15.51 -17.99
CA ARG A 115 4.56 15.76 -18.98
C ARG A 115 3.46 16.69 -18.48
N SER A 116 3.57 17.17 -17.24
CA SER A 116 2.60 18.07 -16.63
C SER A 116 3.14 19.49 -16.56
N SER A 117 2.29 20.49 -16.88
CA SER A 117 2.60 21.86 -16.51
C SER A 117 2.61 22.01 -14.97
N PRO A 118 3.34 22.99 -14.42
CA PRO A 118 3.40 23.21 -12.94
C PRO A 118 2.02 23.29 -12.30
N GLU A 119 1.05 23.91 -12.96
CA GLU A 119 -0.32 24.13 -12.44
C GLU A 119 -1.12 22.84 -12.37
N LYS A 120 -0.90 21.89 -13.29
CA LYS A 120 -1.64 20.62 -13.40
C LYS A 120 -0.92 19.46 -12.71
N ARG A 121 0.34 19.64 -12.32
CA ARG A 121 1.17 18.57 -11.73
C ARG A 121 0.53 17.98 -10.47
N ALA A 122 0.07 18.83 -9.55
CA ALA A 122 -0.59 18.38 -8.33
C ALA A 122 -1.86 17.57 -8.62
N GLN A 123 -2.67 17.99 -9.62
CA GLN A 123 -3.86 17.26 -10.04
C GLN A 123 -3.52 15.86 -10.58
N TYR A 124 -2.49 15.75 -11.46
CA TYR A 124 -2.11 14.45 -12.01
C TYR A 124 -1.45 13.53 -10.99
N MET A 125 -0.72 14.07 -9.99
CA MET A 125 -0.22 13.29 -8.86
C MET A 125 -1.35 12.78 -7.96
N GLY A 126 -2.41 13.57 -7.78
CA GLY A 126 -3.62 13.13 -7.09
C GLY A 126 -4.33 11.98 -7.85
N LEU A 127 -4.47 12.09 -9.18
CA LEU A 127 -5.02 11.03 -10.02
C LEU A 127 -4.15 9.76 -10.02
N PHE A 128 -2.82 9.90 -9.95
CA PHE A 128 -1.89 8.79 -9.78
C PHE A 128 -2.17 8.04 -8.48
N GLY A 129 -2.28 8.75 -7.34
CA GLY A 129 -2.65 8.16 -6.07
C GLY A 129 -4.04 7.48 -6.10
N ALA A 130 -5.02 8.11 -6.74
CA ALA A 130 -6.34 7.53 -6.94
C ALA A 130 -6.30 6.24 -7.79
N SER A 131 -5.46 6.18 -8.82
CA SER A 131 -5.28 4.97 -9.65
C SER A 131 -4.68 3.82 -8.84
N ILE A 132 -3.72 4.09 -7.95
CA ILE A 132 -3.18 3.12 -6.98
C ILE A 132 -4.29 2.62 -6.06
N GLY A 133 -5.03 3.55 -5.45
CA GLY A 133 -6.12 3.22 -4.52
C GLY A 133 -7.19 2.34 -5.17
N LEU A 134 -7.64 2.69 -6.39
CA LEU A 134 -8.59 1.88 -7.15
C LEU A 134 -8.03 0.49 -7.47
N GLY A 135 -6.74 0.39 -7.80
CA GLY A 135 -6.08 -0.89 -8.03
C GLY A 135 -6.06 -1.77 -6.78
N PHE A 136 -5.74 -1.21 -5.62
CA PHE A 136 -5.77 -1.92 -4.34
C PHE A 136 -7.18 -2.29 -3.88
N VAL A 137 -8.21 -1.59 -4.33
CA VAL A 137 -9.62 -1.91 -4.07
C VAL A 137 -10.10 -3.04 -4.99
N ALA A 138 -9.90 -2.88 -6.30
CA ALA A 138 -10.37 -3.82 -7.29
C ALA A 138 -9.56 -5.14 -7.29
N GLY A 139 -8.25 -5.04 -6.99
CA GLY A 139 -7.35 -6.19 -7.00
C GLY A 139 -7.80 -7.33 -6.11
N PRO A 140 -7.90 -7.13 -4.79
CA PRO A 140 -8.29 -8.21 -3.88
C PRO A 140 -9.69 -8.76 -4.16
N ALA A 141 -10.65 -7.91 -4.59
CA ALA A 141 -11.97 -8.36 -4.99
C ALA A 141 -11.89 -9.35 -6.17
N VAL A 142 -11.16 -8.95 -7.22
CA VAL A 142 -10.93 -9.80 -8.41
C VAL A 142 -10.14 -11.06 -8.04
N GLY A 143 -9.09 -10.93 -7.25
CA GLY A 143 -8.24 -12.04 -6.82
C GLY A 143 -8.99 -13.09 -6.01
N GLY A 144 -9.80 -12.66 -5.05
CA GLY A 144 -10.62 -13.56 -4.24
C GLY A 144 -11.72 -14.25 -5.04
N LEU A 145 -12.38 -13.52 -5.96
CA LEU A 145 -13.40 -14.12 -6.84
C LEU A 145 -12.80 -15.15 -7.80
N LEU A 146 -11.59 -14.90 -8.32
CA LEU A 146 -10.91 -15.80 -9.27
C LEU A 146 -10.12 -16.91 -8.58
N GLY A 147 -9.63 -16.71 -7.35
CA GLY A 147 -8.89 -17.74 -6.61
C GLY A 147 -9.67 -18.98 -6.26
N GLY A 148 -11.02 -18.90 -6.31
CA GLY A 148 -11.91 -20.05 -6.19
C GLY A 148 -12.25 -20.73 -7.51
N LEU A 149 -11.71 -20.29 -8.65
CA LEU A 149 -11.95 -20.86 -9.97
C LEU A 149 -10.83 -21.82 -10.36
N GLY A 150 -11.19 -23.01 -10.77
CA GLY A 150 -10.25 -24.03 -11.26
C GLY A 150 -9.94 -25.13 -10.26
N SER A 151 -9.34 -26.21 -10.75
CA SER A 151 -8.92 -27.39 -9.97
C SER A 151 -7.47 -27.29 -9.46
N GLY A 152 -6.80 -26.18 -9.72
CA GLY A 152 -5.41 -25.92 -9.36
C GLY A 152 -5.25 -25.24 -8.00
N ALA A 153 -4.00 -24.91 -7.65
CA ALA A 153 -3.71 -24.17 -6.43
C ALA A 153 -4.36 -22.78 -6.44
N PRO A 154 -4.83 -22.25 -5.28
CA PRO A 154 -5.60 -21.01 -5.19
C PRO A 154 -4.92 -19.79 -5.80
N HIS A 155 -3.58 -19.76 -5.83
CA HIS A 155 -2.79 -18.66 -6.35
C HIS A 155 -2.68 -18.64 -7.89
N GLN A 156 -2.90 -19.76 -8.60
CA GLN A 156 -2.60 -19.86 -10.03
C GLN A 156 -3.39 -18.85 -10.88
N VAL A 157 -4.71 -18.87 -10.79
CA VAL A 157 -5.57 -18.02 -11.62
C VAL A 157 -5.35 -16.52 -11.34
N PRO A 158 -5.31 -16.04 -10.08
CA PRO A 158 -5.00 -14.65 -9.79
C PRO A 158 -3.64 -14.18 -10.31
N PHE A 159 -2.61 -15.04 -10.22
CA PHE A 159 -1.28 -14.68 -10.73
C PHE A 159 -1.17 -14.73 -12.26
N LEU A 160 -1.88 -15.64 -12.91
CA LEU A 160 -2.02 -15.60 -14.37
C LEU A 160 -2.73 -14.32 -14.84
N LEU A 161 -3.77 -13.90 -14.12
CA LEU A 161 -4.40 -12.61 -14.38
C LEU A 161 -3.40 -11.46 -14.19
N ALA A 162 -2.66 -11.44 -13.09
CA ALA A 162 -1.66 -10.41 -12.81
C ALA A 162 -0.58 -10.36 -13.92
N ALA A 163 -0.13 -11.52 -14.42
CA ALA A 163 0.78 -11.60 -15.56
C ALA A 163 0.16 -11.00 -16.84
N GLY A 164 -1.09 -11.35 -17.15
CA GLY A 164 -1.85 -10.81 -18.28
C GLY A 164 -2.04 -9.29 -18.18
N LEU A 165 -2.40 -8.78 -17.00
CA LEU A 165 -2.53 -7.35 -16.74
C LEU A 165 -1.19 -6.61 -16.89
N SER A 166 -0.09 -7.18 -16.40
CA SER A 166 1.25 -6.61 -16.60
C SER A 166 1.65 -6.61 -18.08
N MET A 167 1.29 -7.64 -18.84
CA MET A 167 1.51 -7.69 -20.29
C MET A 167 0.63 -6.65 -21.02
N LEU A 168 -0.62 -6.46 -20.59
CA LEU A 168 -1.48 -5.39 -21.11
C LEU A 168 -0.87 -4.00 -20.82
N ALA A 169 -0.40 -3.77 -19.58
CA ALA A 169 0.29 -2.53 -19.22
C ALA A 169 1.55 -2.32 -20.09
N LEU A 170 2.33 -3.38 -20.33
CA LEU A 170 3.50 -3.37 -21.21
C LEU A 170 3.11 -2.93 -22.63
N THR A 171 2.09 -3.52 -23.22
CA THR A 171 1.63 -3.16 -24.59
C THR A 171 1.11 -1.72 -24.66
N LEU A 172 0.44 -1.24 -23.60
CA LEU A 172 -0.01 0.16 -23.51
C LEU A 172 1.17 1.15 -23.47
N THR A 173 2.35 0.76 -22.96
CA THR A 173 3.53 1.63 -23.00
C THR A 173 4.02 1.89 -24.43
N LEU A 174 3.71 1.01 -25.38
CA LEU A 174 4.06 1.21 -26.79
C LEU A 174 3.31 2.41 -27.39
N ARG A 175 2.12 2.73 -26.88
CA ARG A 175 1.33 3.91 -27.27
C ARG A 175 1.84 5.22 -26.65
N LEU A 176 2.76 5.15 -25.69
CA LEU A 176 3.36 6.35 -25.11
C LEU A 176 4.35 6.95 -26.12
N LYS A 177 4.10 8.17 -26.53
CA LYS A 177 5.06 8.92 -27.34
C LYS A 177 6.36 9.07 -26.54
N ALA A 178 7.51 8.90 -27.19
CA ALA A 178 8.78 9.28 -26.60
C ALA A 178 8.69 10.77 -26.20
N ALA A 179 9.06 11.10 -24.97
CA ALA A 179 9.21 12.51 -24.63
C ALA A 179 10.32 13.08 -25.52
N PRO A 180 10.20 14.34 -26.01
CA PRO A 180 11.31 15.00 -26.65
C PRO A 180 12.55 14.88 -25.78
N ALA A 181 13.69 14.68 -26.43
CA ALA A 181 14.98 14.50 -25.73
C ALA A 181 15.51 15.79 -25.08
N ASP A 182 14.71 16.85 -25.01
CA ASP A 182 15.01 18.04 -24.23
C ASP A 182 14.99 17.65 -22.74
N ARG A 183 16.09 17.05 -22.36
CA ARG A 183 16.45 16.76 -20.99
C ARG A 183 16.67 18.10 -20.29
N ILE A 184 15.61 18.63 -19.71
CA ILE A 184 15.79 19.41 -18.49
C ILE A 184 16.26 18.36 -17.47
N ILE A 185 17.58 18.19 -17.38
CA ILE A 185 18.20 17.52 -16.25
C ILE A 185 17.72 18.37 -15.06
N PRO A 186 16.82 17.85 -14.20
CA PRO A 186 16.44 18.62 -13.04
C PRO A 186 17.76 18.96 -12.36
N GLU A 187 17.97 20.24 -12.00
CA GLU A 187 19.12 20.61 -11.19
C GLU A 187 19.22 19.59 -10.06
N ARG A 188 20.24 18.76 -10.14
CA ARG A 188 20.45 17.72 -9.14
C ARG A 188 20.55 18.47 -7.83
N SER A 189 19.56 18.27 -6.95
CA SER A 189 19.81 18.65 -5.57
C SER A 189 21.11 17.96 -5.17
N THR A 190 22.11 18.73 -4.88
CA THR A 190 23.48 18.30 -4.53
C THR A 190 23.51 17.44 -3.27
N LEU A 191 22.39 17.38 -2.55
CA LEU A 191 22.25 16.62 -1.31
C LEU A 191 22.15 15.12 -1.58
N SER A 192 23.01 14.36 -0.91
CA SER A 192 22.90 12.89 -0.85
C SER A 192 21.58 12.47 -0.19
N ASN A 193 21.12 11.23 -0.43
CA ASN A 193 19.91 10.71 0.22
C ASN A 193 20.00 10.79 1.76
N VAL A 194 21.20 10.56 2.32
CA VAL A 194 21.44 10.68 3.76
C VAL A 194 21.25 12.14 4.23
N GLN A 195 21.78 13.11 3.49
CA GLN A 195 21.61 14.52 3.82
C GLN A 195 20.15 14.99 3.74
N ARG A 196 19.39 14.45 2.77
CA ARG A 196 17.94 14.72 2.67
C ARG A 196 17.17 14.16 3.85
N ILE A 197 17.45 12.91 4.25
CA ILE A 197 16.85 12.28 5.42
C ILE A 197 17.20 13.07 6.69
N THR A 198 18.48 13.44 6.86
CA THR A 198 18.93 14.21 8.02
C THR A 198 18.29 15.60 8.07
N ALA A 199 18.18 16.28 6.93
CA ALA A 199 17.50 17.57 6.83
C ALA A 199 16.01 17.44 7.18
N LEU A 200 15.34 16.39 6.68
CA LEU A 200 13.93 16.13 7.01
C LEU A 200 13.76 15.86 8.50
N LEU A 201 14.62 15.02 9.11
CA LEU A 201 14.55 14.70 10.53
C LEU A 201 14.77 15.90 11.46
N ARG A 202 15.43 16.97 10.95
CA ARG A 202 15.61 18.24 11.66
C ARG A 202 14.50 19.26 11.36
N SER A 203 13.58 18.95 10.46
CA SER A 203 12.49 19.83 10.04
C SER A 203 11.18 19.46 10.76
N PRO A 204 10.18 20.35 10.77
CA PRO A 204 8.82 20.04 11.25
C PRO A 204 8.18 18.82 10.56
N LEU A 205 8.66 18.46 9.37
CA LEU A 205 8.19 17.31 8.60
C LEU A 205 8.60 15.95 9.22
N ALA A 206 9.54 15.92 10.16
CA ALA A 206 9.98 14.71 10.86
C ALA A 206 8.81 13.99 11.55
N LEU A 207 7.94 14.74 12.22
CA LEU A 207 6.77 14.20 12.90
C LEU A 207 5.79 13.53 11.92
N TYR A 208 5.60 14.11 10.72
CA TYR A 208 4.77 13.52 9.67
C TYR A 208 5.40 12.28 9.06
N ALA A 209 6.73 12.21 8.97
CA ALA A 209 7.43 11.00 8.55
C ALA A 209 7.25 9.86 9.56
N ILE A 210 7.38 10.16 10.85
CA ILE A 210 7.12 9.21 11.95
C ILE A 210 5.65 8.79 11.95
N ALA A 211 4.71 9.72 11.81
CA ALA A 211 3.29 9.42 11.73
C ALA A 211 2.95 8.50 10.55
N SER A 212 3.55 8.76 9.36
CA SER A 212 3.40 7.89 8.18
C SER A 212 3.98 6.50 8.42
N MET A 213 5.15 6.41 9.07
CA MET A 213 5.77 5.14 9.43
C MET A 213 4.89 4.34 10.41
N LEU A 214 4.41 4.96 11.49
CA LEU A 214 3.55 4.32 12.49
C LEU A 214 2.22 3.87 11.87
N LEU A 215 1.59 4.71 11.03
CA LEU A 215 0.36 4.38 10.33
C LEU A 215 0.52 3.12 9.47
N ASN A 216 1.57 3.08 8.63
CA ASN A 216 1.78 1.96 7.73
C ASN A 216 2.26 0.70 8.47
N LEU A 217 3.04 0.84 9.56
CA LEU A 217 3.45 -0.28 10.41
C LEU A 217 2.24 -0.92 11.10
N SER A 218 1.32 -0.09 11.59
CA SER A 218 0.07 -0.55 12.19
C SER A 218 -0.86 -1.17 11.15
N PHE A 219 -1.05 -0.53 9.99
CA PHE A 219 -1.92 -1.04 8.94
C PHE A 219 -1.40 -2.34 8.33
N ALA A 220 -0.09 -2.55 8.27
CA ALA A 220 0.52 -3.79 7.81
C ALA A 220 0.13 -5.00 8.67
N GLN A 221 -0.19 -4.82 9.96
CA GLN A 221 -0.74 -5.88 10.81
C GLN A 221 -2.12 -6.33 10.30
N VAL A 222 -2.95 -5.36 9.88
CA VAL A 222 -4.25 -5.64 9.27
C VAL A 222 -4.06 -6.31 7.90
N GLU A 223 -3.21 -5.74 7.03
CA GLU A 223 -2.93 -6.26 5.68
C GLU A 223 -2.50 -7.73 5.71
N ALA A 224 -1.62 -8.08 6.64
CA ALA A 224 -1.08 -9.44 6.76
C ALA A 224 -2.05 -10.43 7.40
N SER A 225 -2.85 -9.99 8.39
CA SER A 225 -3.60 -10.91 9.26
C SER A 225 -5.10 -10.90 9.00
N PHE A 226 -5.63 -9.94 8.22
CA PHE A 226 -7.08 -9.82 8.03
C PHE A 226 -7.69 -11.06 7.34
N VAL A 227 -7.03 -11.60 6.31
CA VAL A 227 -7.49 -12.82 5.64
C VAL A 227 -7.46 -14.02 6.58
N LEU A 228 -6.50 -14.05 7.53
CA LEU A 228 -6.43 -15.09 8.55
C LEU A 228 -7.63 -15.02 9.52
N VAL A 229 -8.07 -13.80 9.89
CA VAL A 229 -9.33 -13.62 10.67
C VAL A 229 -10.52 -14.18 9.89
N LEU A 230 -10.62 -13.88 8.59
CA LEU A 230 -11.73 -14.37 7.78
C LEU A 230 -11.75 -15.89 7.67
N ARG A 231 -10.57 -16.50 7.53
CA ARG A 231 -10.39 -17.95 7.46
C ARG A 231 -10.69 -18.62 8.81
N ASP A 232 -10.07 -18.15 9.90
CA ASP A 232 -10.05 -18.87 11.17
C ASP A 232 -11.26 -18.54 12.06
N TYR A 233 -11.77 -17.31 11.99
CA TYR A 233 -12.89 -16.86 12.82
C TYR A 233 -14.24 -16.97 12.11
N LEU A 234 -14.29 -16.76 10.78
CA LEU A 234 -15.53 -16.82 10.01
C LEU A 234 -15.64 -18.08 9.15
N ASP A 235 -14.61 -18.92 9.10
CA ASP A 235 -14.51 -20.11 8.22
C ASP A 235 -14.77 -19.76 6.73
N PHE A 236 -14.24 -18.59 6.31
CA PHE A 236 -14.38 -18.13 4.93
C PHE A 236 -13.37 -18.79 4.02
N GLY A 237 -13.84 -19.24 2.86
CA GLY A 237 -12.98 -19.62 1.75
C GLY A 237 -12.56 -18.38 0.92
N VAL A 238 -11.74 -18.64 -0.10
CA VAL A 238 -11.18 -17.60 -0.99
C VAL A 238 -12.28 -16.72 -1.61
N ARG A 239 -13.40 -17.30 -2.03
CA ARG A 239 -14.50 -16.57 -2.69
C ARG A 239 -15.24 -15.62 -1.74
N GLN A 240 -15.54 -16.06 -0.51
CA GLN A 240 -16.20 -15.21 0.49
C GLN A 240 -15.25 -14.07 0.90
N THR A 241 -13.97 -14.37 1.05
CA THR A 241 -12.93 -13.38 1.26
C THR A 241 -12.94 -12.31 0.15
N GLY A 242 -13.06 -12.70 -1.12
CA GLY A 242 -13.19 -11.78 -2.26
C GLY A 242 -14.40 -10.83 -2.16
N TRP A 243 -15.55 -11.33 -1.73
CA TRP A 243 -16.73 -10.50 -1.50
C TRP A 243 -16.51 -9.46 -0.39
N LEU A 244 -15.83 -9.86 0.69
CA LEU A 244 -15.52 -8.90 1.76
C LEU A 244 -14.51 -7.84 1.31
N PHE A 245 -13.53 -8.20 0.49
CA PHE A 245 -12.64 -7.19 -0.12
C PHE A 245 -13.39 -6.24 -1.09
N THR A 246 -14.44 -6.72 -1.75
CA THR A 246 -15.33 -5.84 -2.53
C THR A 246 -16.02 -4.82 -1.62
N TYR A 247 -16.52 -5.26 -0.46
CA TYR A 247 -17.10 -4.38 0.56
C TYR A 247 -16.07 -3.34 1.06
N ILE A 248 -14.85 -3.78 1.41
CA ILE A 248 -13.74 -2.90 1.78
C ILE A 248 -13.51 -1.84 0.70
N GLY A 249 -13.50 -2.26 -0.55
CA GLY A 249 -13.35 -1.39 -1.69
C GLY A 249 -14.41 -0.29 -1.76
N VAL A 250 -15.66 -0.65 -1.56
CA VAL A 250 -16.77 0.32 -1.51
C VAL A 250 -16.57 1.31 -0.35
N CYS A 251 -16.21 0.84 0.84
CA CYS A 251 -15.92 1.71 1.98
C CYS A 251 -14.81 2.73 1.68
N VAL A 252 -13.71 2.29 1.08
CA VAL A 252 -12.59 3.17 0.72
C VAL A 252 -13.02 4.21 -0.32
N VAL A 253 -13.78 3.80 -1.35
CA VAL A 253 -14.30 4.74 -2.38
C VAL A 253 -15.23 5.77 -1.75
N VAL A 254 -16.15 5.37 -0.86
CA VAL A 254 -17.05 6.29 -0.16
C VAL A 254 -16.26 7.35 0.61
N VAL A 255 -15.22 6.95 1.33
CA VAL A 255 -14.38 7.89 2.08
C VAL A 255 -13.60 8.81 1.14
N GLN A 256 -12.89 8.25 0.16
CA GLN A 256 -11.98 9.02 -0.68
C GLN A 256 -12.70 9.92 -1.69
N ALA A 257 -13.84 9.48 -2.24
CA ALA A 257 -14.59 10.27 -3.20
C ALA A 257 -15.58 11.24 -2.52
N GLY A 258 -16.14 10.85 -1.35
CA GLY A 258 -17.23 11.60 -0.71
C GLY A 258 -16.86 12.33 0.58
N LEU A 259 -16.16 11.67 1.50
CA LEU A 259 -16.04 12.15 2.88
C LEU A 259 -14.76 12.95 3.16
N ILE A 260 -13.63 12.62 2.51
CA ILE A 260 -12.33 13.23 2.85
C ILE A 260 -12.33 14.76 2.71
N ARG A 261 -12.91 15.28 1.62
CA ARG A 261 -12.94 16.74 1.35
C ARG A 261 -13.76 17.51 2.38
N PRO A 262 -15.05 17.16 2.65
CA PRO A 262 -15.82 17.87 3.66
C PRO A 262 -15.25 17.73 5.07
N VAL A 263 -14.74 16.56 5.44
CA VAL A 263 -14.14 16.33 6.77
C VAL A 263 -12.91 17.22 6.95
N VAL A 264 -11.95 17.21 6.00
CA VAL A 264 -10.77 18.07 6.07
C VAL A 264 -11.12 19.55 6.04
N ALA A 265 -12.14 19.95 5.25
CA ALA A 265 -12.58 21.35 5.20
C ALA A 265 -13.19 21.81 6.53
N TYR A 266 -13.86 20.92 7.27
CA TYR A 266 -14.55 21.26 8.51
C TYR A 266 -13.65 21.22 9.74
N ILE A 267 -12.80 20.19 9.91
CA ILE A 267 -11.98 20.00 11.10
C ILE A 267 -10.45 20.15 10.85
N GLY A 268 -10.03 20.33 9.61
CA GLY A 268 -8.61 20.46 9.23
C GLY A 268 -7.85 19.14 9.16
N GLU A 269 -6.63 19.18 8.59
CA GLU A 269 -5.83 17.98 8.30
C GLU A 269 -5.39 17.24 9.56
N VAL A 270 -4.95 17.97 10.59
CA VAL A 270 -4.40 17.36 11.83
C VAL A 270 -5.52 16.65 12.60
N ALA A 271 -6.68 17.31 12.76
CA ALA A 271 -7.82 16.69 13.44
C ALA A 271 -8.38 15.50 12.63
N THR A 272 -8.39 15.58 11.29
CA THR A 272 -8.76 14.45 10.41
C THR A 272 -7.78 13.28 10.58
N THR A 273 -6.48 13.54 10.70
CA THR A 273 -5.46 12.52 11.00
C THR A 273 -5.77 11.84 12.33
N GLY A 274 -6.09 12.61 13.37
CA GLY A 274 -6.45 12.08 14.70
C GLY A 274 -7.73 11.25 14.67
N LEU A 275 -8.80 11.76 14.03
CA LEU A 275 -10.07 11.04 13.88
C LEU A 275 -9.86 9.70 13.16
N GLY A 276 -9.12 9.72 12.04
CA GLY A 276 -8.82 8.52 11.28
C GLY A 276 -7.98 7.53 12.08
N ALA A 277 -6.96 7.98 12.81
CA ALA A 277 -6.17 7.13 13.68
C ALA A 277 -7.02 6.50 14.81
N CYS A 278 -7.93 7.26 15.43
CA CYS A 278 -8.85 6.72 16.44
C CYS A 278 -9.79 5.66 15.86
N LEU A 279 -10.33 5.87 14.66
CA LEU A 279 -11.17 4.87 13.98
C LEU A 279 -10.39 3.61 13.63
N LEU A 280 -9.15 3.74 13.13
CA LEU A 280 -8.27 2.61 12.85
C LEU A 280 -7.99 1.81 14.12
N MET A 281 -7.62 2.47 15.21
CA MET A 281 -7.39 1.84 16.51
C MET A 281 -8.65 1.12 17.03
N LEU A 282 -9.81 1.78 16.96
CA LEU A 282 -11.07 1.19 17.37
C LEU A 282 -11.36 -0.10 16.59
N GLY A 283 -11.23 -0.08 15.27
CA GLY A 283 -11.46 -1.24 14.43
C GLY A 283 -10.51 -2.38 14.73
N GLN A 284 -9.23 -2.09 14.97
CA GLN A 284 -8.23 -3.09 15.37
C GLN A 284 -8.54 -3.69 16.75
N CYS A 285 -8.90 -2.86 17.73
CA CYS A 285 -9.34 -3.34 19.05
C CYS A 285 -10.59 -4.22 18.95
N LEU A 286 -11.60 -3.78 18.20
CA LEU A 286 -12.83 -4.55 17.97
C LEU A 286 -12.53 -5.91 17.34
N THR A 287 -11.63 -5.96 16.35
CA THR A 287 -11.23 -7.24 15.72
C THR A 287 -10.54 -8.14 16.73
N ALA A 288 -9.56 -7.63 17.49
CA ALA A 288 -8.84 -8.41 18.48
C ALA A 288 -9.78 -8.98 19.57
N VAL A 289 -10.72 -8.17 20.06
CA VAL A 289 -11.68 -8.56 21.10
C VAL A 289 -12.75 -9.52 20.55
N ALA A 290 -13.18 -9.34 19.27
CA ALA A 290 -14.12 -10.23 18.61
C ALA A 290 -13.55 -11.66 18.47
N VAL A 291 -12.30 -11.77 18.00
CA VAL A 291 -11.61 -13.06 17.84
C VAL A 291 -11.44 -13.77 19.19
N LEU A 292 -11.29 -13.03 20.31
CA LEU A 292 -11.25 -13.60 21.66
C LEU A 292 -12.63 -14.02 22.19
N GLY A 293 -13.71 -13.76 21.45
CA GLY A 293 -15.06 -14.07 21.90
C GLY A 293 -15.57 -13.21 23.07
N LEU A 294 -14.94 -12.04 23.29
CA LEU A 294 -15.26 -11.16 24.42
C LEU A 294 -16.29 -10.07 24.08
N LEU A 295 -16.71 -9.97 22.82
CA LEU A 295 -17.77 -9.04 22.41
C LEU A 295 -19.15 -9.64 22.70
N PRO A 296 -20.14 -8.81 23.15
CA PRO A 296 -21.52 -9.25 23.19
C PRO A 296 -22.05 -9.54 21.77
N GLY A 297 -22.89 -10.56 21.63
CA GLY A 297 -23.44 -10.96 20.32
C GLY A 297 -22.53 -11.89 19.52
N ASN A 298 -21.84 -12.82 20.17
CA ASN A 298 -21.01 -13.85 19.52
C ASN A 298 -21.77 -14.70 18.49
N ASP A 299 -23.10 -14.66 18.49
CA ASP A 299 -23.95 -15.31 17.47
C ASP A 299 -23.89 -14.60 16.09
N TYR A 300 -23.28 -13.41 16.03
CA TYR A 300 -23.20 -12.61 14.81
C TYR A 300 -21.76 -12.19 14.44
N PRO A 301 -20.82 -13.14 14.26
CA PRO A 301 -19.41 -12.83 14.04
C PRO A 301 -19.18 -12.04 12.76
N LEU A 302 -19.98 -12.25 11.72
CA LEU A 302 -19.90 -11.48 10.48
C LEU A 302 -20.22 -9.99 10.70
N VAL A 303 -21.26 -9.67 11.50
CA VAL A 303 -21.64 -8.29 11.79
C VAL A 303 -20.54 -7.58 12.56
N GLN A 304 -19.96 -8.24 13.57
CA GLN A 304 -18.82 -7.72 14.33
C GLN A 304 -17.62 -7.43 13.41
N THR A 305 -17.29 -8.36 12.52
CA THR A 305 -16.22 -8.19 11.54
C THR A 305 -16.51 -7.05 10.56
N LEU A 306 -17.73 -6.87 10.08
CA LEU A 306 -18.10 -5.78 9.18
C LEU A 306 -17.98 -4.41 9.88
N ILE A 307 -18.42 -4.28 11.14
CA ILE A 307 -18.29 -3.05 11.93
C ILE A 307 -16.81 -2.71 12.14
N ALA A 308 -16.01 -3.67 12.59
CA ALA A 308 -14.57 -3.49 12.81
C ALA A 308 -13.85 -3.12 11.51
N THR A 309 -14.15 -3.81 10.41
CA THR A 309 -13.59 -3.55 9.08
C THR A 309 -13.94 -2.16 8.59
N THR A 310 -15.20 -1.71 8.78
CA THR A 310 -15.63 -0.36 8.42
C THR A 310 -14.79 0.68 9.16
N ALA A 311 -14.61 0.52 10.47
CA ALA A 311 -13.79 1.44 11.26
C ALA A 311 -12.32 1.47 10.79
N ILE A 312 -11.73 0.31 10.49
CA ILE A 312 -10.37 0.20 9.92
C ILE A 312 -10.26 0.93 8.58
N CYS A 313 -11.20 0.67 7.66
CA CYS A 313 -11.19 1.27 6.32
C CYS A 313 -11.34 2.78 6.37
N PHE A 314 -12.30 3.28 7.14
CA PHE A 314 -12.53 4.72 7.32
C PHE A 314 -11.32 5.36 7.98
N GLY A 315 -10.76 4.71 9.00
CA GLY A 315 -9.59 5.18 9.71
C GLY A 315 -8.40 5.39 8.78
N PHE A 316 -8.00 4.36 8.05
CA PHE A 316 -6.86 4.41 7.13
C PHE A 316 -7.10 5.36 5.94
N ALA A 317 -8.31 5.31 5.35
CA ALA A 317 -8.65 6.12 4.18
C ALA A 317 -8.78 7.63 4.49
N LEU A 318 -9.04 8.02 5.74
CA LEU A 318 -9.01 9.42 6.19
C LEU A 318 -7.58 9.86 6.53
N THR A 319 -6.82 9.03 7.26
CA THR A 319 -5.50 9.42 7.80
C THR A 319 -4.47 9.63 6.69
N THR A 320 -4.38 8.73 5.73
CA THR A 320 -3.35 8.76 4.67
C THR A 320 -3.38 10.05 3.84
N PRO A 321 -4.53 10.48 3.26
CA PRO A 321 -4.57 11.73 2.50
C PRO A 321 -4.49 12.98 3.38
N ALA A 322 -4.94 12.92 4.64
CA ALA A 322 -4.81 14.03 5.57
C ALA A 322 -3.34 14.34 5.89
N ILE A 323 -2.52 13.32 6.18
CA ILE A 323 -1.06 13.45 6.34
C ILE A 323 -0.45 14.05 5.08
N SER A 324 -0.77 13.53 3.90
CA SER A 324 -0.22 14.01 2.62
C SER A 324 -0.61 15.46 2.34
N SER A 325 -1.85 15.85 2.64
CA SER A 325 -2.34 17.24 2.52
C SER A 325 -1.59 18.18 3.46
N ALA A 326 -1.46 17.81 4.75
CA ALA A 326 -0.74 18.60 5.73
C ALA A 326 0.72 18.84 5.31
N VAL A 327 1.41 17.78 4.88
CA VAL A 327 2.79 17.87 4.38
C VAL A 327 2.90 18.80 3.18
N SER A 328 1.97 18.74 2.23
CA SER A 328 1.98 19.59 1.04
C SER A 328 1.78 21.07 1.36
N LYS A 329 1.16 21.41 2.50
CA LYS A 329 0.98 22.79 2.97
C LYS A 329 2.20 23.35 3.71
N ILE A 330 2.95 22.46 4.40
CA ILE A 330 4.10 22.84 5.24
C ILE A 330 5.40 22.85 4.42
N ALA A 331 5.52 21.96 3.44
CA ALA A 331 6.71 21.86 2.60
C ALA A 331 6.86 23.07 1.68
N ASP A 332 8.10 23.49 1.44
CA ASP A 332 8.41 24.55 0.47
C ASP A 332 7.89 24.20 -0.92
N LYS A 333 7.29 25.14 -1.61
CA LYS A 333 6.70 24.96 -2.95
C LYS A 333 7.63 24.30 -3.96
N THR A 334 8.94 24.50 -3.83
CA THR A 334 9.98 23.92 -4.69
C THR A 334 10.33 22.47 -4.33
N SER A 335 10.07 22.04 -3.09
CA SER A 335 10.48 20.73 -2.55
C SER A 335 9.34 19.79 -2.15
N VAL A 336 8.06 20.18 -2.38
CA VAL A 336 6.88 19.38 -1.99
C VAL A 336 6.98 17.92 -2.45
N GLY A 337 7.36 17.69 -3.71
CA GLY A 337 7.46 16.33 -4.25
C GLY A 337 8.54 15.50 -3.54
N GLY A 338 9.68 16.11 -3.22
CA GLY A 338 10.76 15.45 -2.48
C GLY A 338 10.35 15.11 -1.04
N SER A 339 9.68 16.04 -0.36
CA SER A 339 9.18 15.86 0.99
C SER A 339 8.13 14.73 1.07
N LEU A 340 7.14 14.74 0.18
CA LEU A 340 6.14 13.67 0.08
C LEU A 340 6.78 12.32 -0.24
N GLY A 341 7.75 12.27 -1.16
CA GLY A 341 8.47 11.04 -1.50
C GLY A 341 9.27 10.48 -0.31
N THR A 342 9.91 11.36 0.47
CA THR A 342 10.65 10.91 1.67
C THR A 342 9.70 10.38 2.74
N ILE A 343 8.58 11.08 3.00
CA ILE A 343 7.56 10.63 3.97
C ILE A 343 6.93 9.31 3.54
N GLN A 344 6.67 9.12 2.26
CA GLN A 344 6.18 7.86 1.71
C GLN A 344 7.23 6.74 1.85
N GLY A 345 8.53 7.06 1.73
CA GLY A 345 9.62 6.13 2.02
C GLY A 345 9.63 5.65 3.47
N PHE A 346 9.41 6.54 4.45
CA PHE A 346 9.22 6.16 5.85
C PHE A 346 7.97 5.28 6.04
N GLY A 347 6.87 5.59 5.36
CA GLY A 347 5.67 4.74 5.33
C GLY A 347 5.98 3.33 4.82
N SER A 348 6.74 3.21 3.73
CA SER A 348 7.15 1.91 3.18
C SER A 348 8.03 1.11 4.14
N LEU A 349 8.95 1.76 4.87
CA LEU A 349 9.73 1.11 5.93
C LEU A 349 8.82 0.60 7.06
N GLY A 350 7.82 1.40 7.46
CA GLY A 350 6.79 0.98 8.41
C GLY A 350 6.03 -0.24 7.93
N GLN A 351 5.58 -0.25 6.67
CA GLN A 351 4.88 -1.39 6.06
C GLN A 351 5.74 -2.66 6.08
N VAL A 352 6.99 -2.57 5.63
CA VAL A 352 7.90 -3.72 5.65
C VAL A 352 8.10 -4.25 7.07
N GLY A 353 8.39 -3.38 8.03
CA GLY A 353 8.55 -3.76 9.44
C GLY A 353 7.28 -4.41 10.01
N GLY A 354 6.12 -3.86 9.69
CA GLY A 354 4.83 -4.40 10.11
C GLY A 354 4.56 -5.79 9.55
N LEU A 355 4.81 -6.01 8.24
CA LEU A 355 4.64 -7.31 7.60
C LEU A 355 5.58 -8.38 8.19
N VAL A 356 6.85 -8.00 8.49
CA VAL A 356 7.82 -8.91 9.13
C VAL A 356 7.37 -9.33 10.52
N LEU A 357 6.75 -8.42 11.27
CA LEU A 357 6.30 -8.69 12.65
C LEU A 357 4.95 -9.42 12.73
N ALA A 358 4.06 -9.22 11.74
CA ALA A 358 2.69 -9.73 11.80
C ALA A 358 2.61 -11.26 11.86
N GLY A 359 3.43 -11.95 11.08
CA GLY A 359 3.43 -13.42 11.04
C GLY A 359 3.86 -14.06 12.35
N PRO A 360 5.07 -13.73 12.87
CA PRO A 360 5.48 -14.22 14.18
C PRO A 360 4.48 -13.90 15.30
N LEU A 361 3.88 -12.72 15.29
CA LEU A 361 2.83 -12.37 16.25
C LEU A 361 1.60 -13.27 16.10
N TYR A 362 1.19 -13.56 14.86
CA TYR A 362 0.10 -14.50 14.61
C TYR A 362 0.44 -15.93 15.08
N ASP A 363 1.65 -16.39 14.80
CA ASP A 363 2.12 -17.75 15.19
C ASP A 363 2.19 -17.94 16.71
N LEU A 364 2.25 -16.85 17.50
CA LEU A 364 2.20 -16.89 18.98
C LEU A 364 0.84 -17.36 19.53
N GLY A 365 -0.25 -17.15 18.80
CA GLY A 365 -1.56 -17.58 19.30
C GLY A 365 -2.75 -16.99 18.54
N GLY A 366 -2.59 -16.60 17.28
CA GLY A 366 -3.68 -16.18 16.42
C GLY A 366 -3.79 -14.67 16.16
N SER A 367 -4.86 -14.31 15.47
CA SER A 367 -5.05 -12.96 14.90
C SER A 367 -5.14 -11.83 15.95
N GLN A 368 -5.54 -12.13 17.20
CA GLN A 368 -5.63 -11.11 18.25
C GLN A 368 -4.30 -10.40 18.53
N TYR A 369 -3.16 -11.09 18.36
CA TYR A 369 -1.84 -10.50 18.62
C TYR A 369 -1.44 -9.44 17.58
N PRO A 370 -1.48 -9.70 16.25
CA PRO A 370 -1.20 -8.65 15.26
C PRO A 370 -2.17 -7.47 15.39
N PHE A 371 -3.47 -7.71 15.55
CA PHE A 371 -4.44 -6.63 15.70
C PHE A 371 -4.25 -5.84 16.99
N GLY A 372 -3.96 -6.50 18.13
CA GLY A 372 -3.64 -5.85 19.39
C GLY A 372 -2.35 -5.00 19.31
N PHE A 373 -1.31 -5.53 18.67
CA PHE A 373 -0.06 -4.81 18.42
C PHE A 373 -0.28 -3.62 17.48
N GLY A 374 -1.06 -3.80 16.40
CA GLY A 374 -1.47 -2.71 15.51
C GLY A 374 -2.20 -1.59 16.26
N ALA A 375 -3.14 -1.95 17.14
CA ALA A 375 -3.86 -0.98 17.97
C ALA A 375 -2.91 -0.21 18.92
N LEU A 376 -1.92 -0.88 19.51
CA LEU A 376 -0.91 -0.25 20.36
C LEU A 376 -0.08 0.77 19.57
N ILE A 377 0.37 0.41 18.36
CA ILE A 377 1.10 1.34 17.49
C ILE A 377 0.20 2.52 17.10
N THR A 378 -1.07 2.27 16.80
CA THR A 378 -2.00 3.35 16.45
C THR A 378 -2.28 4.24 17.66
N LEU A 379 -2.29 3.72 18.87
CA LEU A 379 -2.36 4.53 20.10
C LEU A 379 -1.17 5.51 20.19
N VAL A 380 0.05 5.03 19.89
CA VAL A 380 1.22 5.90 19.83
C VAL A 380 1.04 6.98 18.74
N LEU A 381 0.51 6.61 17.57
CA LEU A 381 0.20 7.57 16.50
C LEU A 381 -0.81 8.63 16.98
N VAL A 382 -1.89 8.25 17.65
CA VAL A 382 -2.87 9.18 18.25
C VAL A 382 -2.17 10.13 19.24
N GLY A 383 -1.26 9.63 20.06
CA GLY A 383 -0.46 10.43 20.98
C GLY A 383 0.46 11.45 20.29
N THR A 384 0.84 11.22 19.02
CA THR A 384 1.64 12.18 18.24
C THR A 384 0.80 13.29 17.60
N VAL A 385 -0.51 13.12 17.44
CA VAL A 385 -1.38 14.10 16.77
C VAL A 385 -1.31 15.52 17.38
N PRO A 386 -1.34 15.70 18.72
CA PRO A 386 -1.20 17.03 19.31
C PRO A 386 0.13 17.72 18.98
N LEU A 387 1.19 16.93 18.73
CA LEU A 387 2.49 17.46 18.34
C LEU A 387 2.50 17.97 16.90
N LEU A 388 1.70 17.34 16.02
CA LEU A 388 1.51 17.79 14.63
C LEU A 388 0.77 19.13 14.53
N ALA A 389 -0.03 19.48 15.55
CA ALA A 389 -0.78 20.75 15.60
C ALA A 389 0.07 21.94 16.03
N ARG A 390 1.29 21.72 16.57
CA ARG A 390 2.14 22.82 17.03
C ARG A 390 2.69 23.58 15.83
N PRO A 391 2.56 24.93 15.79
CA PRO A 391 3.21 25.71 14.78
C PRO A 391 4.74 25.49 14.88
N ALA A 392 5.40 25.43 13.71
CA ALA A 392 6.85 25.39 13.68
C ALA A 392 7.36 26.55 14.56
N ARG A 393 8.11 26.24 15.63
CA ARG A 393 8.80 27.27 16.38
C ARG A 393 9.76 27.93 15.40
N ASP A 394 9.56 29.24 15.17
CA ASP A 394 10.55 30.06 14.53
C ASP A 394 11.86 29.90 15.33
N THR A 395 12.75 29.06 14.81
CA THR A 395 14.13 29.04 15.25
C THR A 395 14.77 30.27 14.58
N GLY A 396 14.66 31.41 15.29
CA GLY A 396 15.36 32.64 14.95
C GLY A 396 16.87 32.44 14.90
#